data_e768e18514ac2586332c1f554217a2d6
#
_entry.id   e768e18514ac2586332c1f554217a2d6
#
_cell.length_a   1.000
_cell.length_b   1.000
_cell.length_c   1.000
_cell.angle_alpha   90.00
_cell.angle_beta   90.00
_cell.angle_gamma   90.00
#
_symmetry.space_group_name_H-M   'P 1'
#
loop_
_entity.id
_entity.type
_entity.pdbx_description
1 polymer ?
#
loop_
_entity_poly.entity_id
_entity_poly.type
_entity_poly.pdbx_seq_one_letter_code
_entity_poly.pdbx_strand_id
1 'polypeptide(L)'
;MNCVRVLRVTSLLTFGVFAAYAQPGAERAAAQTEPILVYNAQHASLTQAWVNGFTRDTGIKVTVRNGSDAELGNQLVQEGSLSPADVFLTENSPAMTLVDAAGLFAPVNPDTLTQVREGFRPSDGRWVGIAARTTVFAYNKNRLTPAQLPKSLLDLADPAWKRRWGASPTGADFQAIASALLEIKGEAATAAWLKAMKQNAVAFRGNVAAMKGVNSGEIEGAVIYQYYYFGDQARTGENSNNTALHYFKNRDPGAFVSVSGGGVLASSKRAAQAQTFLKWVTGKGGQDILRTGDSYEYAVGIGAQSNPKLVPLADLQAPDVNPSKLNSKKVIALMMEAGLL
;
A
#
# COMPACT_ATOMS: atom_id res chain seq x y z
N MET A 1 66.61 -79.91 36.31
CA MET A 1 65.32 -80.59 36.50
C MET A 1 64.27 -79.63 36.02
N ASN A 2 63.42 -80.12 35.19
CA ASN A 2 62.25 -79.47 34.54
C ASN A 2 62.47 -78.42 33.42
N CYS A 3 62.47 -79.03 32.18
CA CYS A 3 62.25 -78.31 30.93
C CYS A 3 60.83 -77.77 30.83
N VAL A 4 60.69 -76.51 30.36
CA VAL A 4 59.42 -76.00 29.83
C VAL A 4 59.65 -75.59 28.37
N ARG A 5 58.96 -76.31 27.47
CA ARG A 5 58.90 -76.04 26.02
C ARG A 5 58.06 -74.80 25.75
N VAL A 6 58.62 -73.87 25.00
CA VAL A 6 57.89 -72.70 24.47
C VAL A 6 57.33 -73.07 23.10
N LEU A 7 56.03 -73.09 23.00
CA LEU A 7 55.26 -73.23 21.73
C LEU A 7 55.15 -71.86 21.08
N ARG A 8 55.69 -71.66 19.89
CA ARG A 8 55.48 -70.49 19.04
C ARG A 8 54.17 -70.68 18.25
N VAL A 9 53.21 -69.84 18.48
CA VAL A 9 51.99 -69.70 17.64
C VAL A 9 52.21 -68.56 16.67
N THR A 10 52.19 -68.85 15.37
CA THR A 10 52.30 -67.90 14.28
C THR A 10 50.88 -67.47 13.91
N SER A 11 50.50 -66.20 14.23
CA SER A 11 49.22 -65.61 13.79
C SER A 11 49.38 -65.02 12.41
N LEU A 12 48.63 -65.50 11.43
CA LEU A 12 48.42 -64.86 10.13
C LEU A 12 47.43 -63.70 10.31
N LEU A 13 47.86 -62.47 10.02
CA LEU A 13 46.99 -61.34 9.90
C LEU A 13 46.49 -61.24 8.45
N THR A 14 45.21 -61.53 8.24
CA THR A 14 44.49 -61.27 7.00
C THR A 14 44.05 -59.81 7.01
N PHE A 15 44.60 -58.97 6.12
CA PHE A 15 44.14 -57.63 5.84
C PHE A 15 42.84 -57.71 4.99
N GLY A 16 41.70 -57.43 5.63
CA GLY A 16 40.43 -57.21 4.96
C GLY A 16 40.38 -55.78 4.43
N VAL A 17 40.36 -55.60 3.10
CA VAL A 17 40.10 -54.31 2.44
C VAL A 17 38.61 -54.01 2.55
N PHE A 18 38.24 -53.14 3.46
CA PHE A 18 36.89 -52.57 3.46
C PHE A 18 36.81 -51.47 2.37
N ALA A 19 36.16 -51.78 1.24
CA ALA A 19 35.72 -50.81 0.28
C ALA A 19 34.59 -49.98 0.90
N ALA A 20 34.90 -48.70 1.23
CA ALA A 20 33.88 -47.74 1.65
C ALA A 20 33.02 -47.38 0.43
N TYR A 21 31.80 -47.92 0.37
CA TYR A 21 30.77 -47.41 -0.54
C TYR A 21 30.37 -46.01 -0.06
N ALA A 22 30.84 -44.99 -0.78
CA ALA A 22 30.33 -43.64 -0.64
C ALA A 22 28.87 -43.62 -1.12
N GLN A 23 27.96 -43.41 -0.22
CA GLN A 23 26.56 -43.10 -0.57
C GLN A 23 26.51 -41.71 -1.22
N PRO A 24 26.04 -41.58 -2.48
CA PRO A 24 25.70 -40.30 -3.06
C PRO A 24 24.26 -39.99 -2.63
N GLY A 25 24.09 -39.10 -1.66
CA GLY A 25 22.73 -38.74 -1.20
C GLY A 25 22.69 -37.86 0.04
N ALA A 26 23.63 -36.92 0.15
CA ALA A 26 23.34 -35.75 0.98
C ALA A 26 22.55 -34.75 0.11
N GLU A 27 21.23 -34.90 0.07
CA GLU A 27 20.38 -33.76 -0.31
C GLU A 27 20.85 -32.57 0.50
N ARG A 28 21.44 -31.59 -0.19
CA ARG A 28 21.65 -30.27 0.39
C ARG A 28 20.26 -29.80 0.80
N ALA A 29 19.94 -29.89 2.09
CA ALA A 29 18.87 -29.11 2.68
C ALA A 29 19.12 -27.67 2.22
N ALA A 30 18.25 -27.16 1.36
CA ALA A 30 18.29 -25.78 0.94
C ALA A 30 18.31 -24.95 2.24
N ALA A 31 19.39 -24.23 2.47
CA ALA A 31 19.49 -23.35 3.62
C ALA A 31 18.21 -22.51 3.61
N GLN A 32 17.36 -22.64 4.62
CA GLN A 32 16.15 -21.85 4.75
C GLN A 32 16.62 -20.39 4.84
N THR A 33 16.49 -19.67 3.75
CA THR A 33 16.80 -18.23 3.74
C THR A 33 15.87 -17.55 4.73
N GLU A 34 16.43 -16.69 5.59
CA GLU A 34 15.67 -15.87 6.51
C GLU A 34 14.52 -15.16 5.78
N PRO A 35 13.31 -15.07 6.38
CA PRO A 35 12.18 -14.42 5.76
C PRO A 35 12.49 -12.94 5.50
N ILE A 36 12.00 -12.38 4.39
CA ILE A 36 12.02 -10.93 4.19
C ILE A 36 11.09 -10.27 5.18
N LEU A 37 11.48 -9.11 5.72
CA LEU A 37 10.67 -8.30 6.63
C LEU A 37 10.01 -7.16 5.86
N VAL A 38 8.69 -7.17 5.83
CA VAL A 38 7.86 -6.13 5.21
C VAL A 38 7.29 -5.22 6.30
N TYR A 39 7.63 -3.94 6.24
CA TYR A 39 6.90 -2.90 6.95
C TYR A 39 5.68 -2.53 6.10
N ASN A 40 4.51 -2.81 6.63
CA ASN A 40 3.26 -2.76 5.89
C ASN A 40 2.30 -1.71 6.44
N ALA A 41 2.11 -0.65 5.68
CA ALA A 41 1.04 0.31 5.91
C ALA A 41 -0.14 0.13 4.92
N GLN A 42 -0.05 -0.83 3.99
CA GLN A 42 -1.17 -1.22 3.14
C GLN A 42 -2.17 -2.08 3.93
N HIS A 43 -3.41 -2.23 3.46
CA HIS A 43 -4.42 -3.07 4.10
C HIS A 43 -3.87 -4.46 4.43
N ALA A 44 -3.94 -4.85 5.71
CA ALA A 44 -3.34 -6.09 6.19
C ALA A 44 -3.87 -7.33 5.47
N SER A 45 -5.17 -7.38 5.14
CA SER A 45 -5.79 -8.49 4.41
C SER A 45 -5.25 -8.62 2.98
N LEU A 46 -5.09 -7.50 2.26
CA LEU A 46 -4.52 -7.49 0.92
C LEU A 46 -3.06 -7.92 0.93
N THR A 47 -2.26 -7.35 1.84
CA THR A 47 -0.85 -7.75 1.99
C THR A 47 -0.71 -9.22 2.36
N GLN A 48 -1.57 -9.74 3.24
CA GLN A 48 -1.55 -11.16 3.57
C GLN A 48 -1.88 -12.05 2.36
N ALA A 49 -2.83 -11.62 1.51
CA ALA A 49 -3.12 -12.33 0.27
C ALA A 49 -1.93 -12.33 -0.69
N TRP A 50 -1.22 -11.21 -0.83
CA TRP A 50 0.03 -11.14 -1.59
C TRP A 50 1.11 -12.03 -1.02
N VAL A 51 1.33 -12.02 0.29
CA VAL A 51 2.32 -12.86 0.98
C VAL A 51 2.03 -14.35 0.77
N ASN A 52 0.78 -14.75 0.91
CA ASN A 52 0.38 -16.15 0.72
C ASN A 52 0.62 -16.60 -0.74
N GLY A 53 0.21 -15.77 -1.71
CA GLY A 53 0.44 -16.06 -3.13
C GLY A 53 1.93 -16.10 -3.48
N PHE A 54 2.69 -15.11 -3.05
CA PHE A 54 4.13 -15.03 -3.27
C PHE A 54 4.88 -16.22 -2.68
N THR A 55 4.59 -16.55 -1.40
CA THR A 55 5.26 -17.68 -0.73
C THR A 55 4.92 -19.02 -1.40
N ARG A 56 3.66 -19.22 -1.82
CA ARG A 56 3.26 -20.41 -2.57
C ARG A 56 4.03 -20.55 -3.88
N ASP A 57 4.18 -19.44 -4.63
CA ASP A 57 4.74 -19.45 -5.98
C ASP A 57 6.28 -19.47 -5.99
N THR A 58 6.93 -18.97 -4.92
CA THR A 58 8.39 -18.81 -4.87
C THR A 58 9.09 -19.60 -3.77
N GLY A 59 8.37 -20.05 -2.74
CA GLY A 59 8.94 -20.64 -1.54
C GLY A 59 9.60 -19.64 -0.58
N ILE A 60 9.70 -18.34 -0.95
CA ILE A 60 10.30 -17.30 -0.11
C ILE A 60 9.30 -16.91 0.99
N LYS A 61 9.77 -16.98 2.25
CA LYS A 61 8.94 -16.58 3.41
C LYS A 61 8.97 -15.07 3.63
N VAL A 62 7.87 -14.55 4.15
CA VAL A 62 7.69 -13.13 4.44
C VAL A 62 7.15 -12.97 5.85
N THR A 63 7.78 -12.09 6.62
CA THR A 63 7.26 -11.60 7.91
C THR A 63 6.70 -10.19 7.70
N VAL A 64 5.51 -9.91 8.22
CA VAL A 64 4.85 -8.63 8.05
C VAL A 64 4.71 -7.92 9.40
N ARG A 65 5.15 -6.67 9.45
CA ARG A 65 4.86 -5.74 10.54
C ARG A 65 3.88 -4.69 10.03
N ASN A 66 2.65 -4.71 10.57
CA ASN A 66 1.63 -3.74 10.22
C ASN A 66 1.75 -2.44 11.04
N GLY A 67 1.43 -1.32 10.42
CA GLY A 67 1.33 0.01 11.01
C GLY A 67 0.63 0.97 10.06
N SER A 68 0.60 2.25 10.37
CA SER A 68 0.07 3.28 9.46
C SER A 68 1.18 3.89 8.59
N ASP A 69 0.79 4.56 7.48
CA ASP A 69 1.69 5.30 6.59
C ASP A 69 2.60 6.27 7.39
N ALA A 70 2.00 7.03 8.31
CA ALA A 70 2.74 8.01 9.12
C ALA A 70 3.67 7.34 10.15
N GLU A 71 3.20 6.30 10.83
CA GLU A 71 3.97 5.56 11.83
C GLU A 71 5.21 4.93 11.20
N LEU A 72 5.02 4.06 10.21
CA LEU A 72 6.11 3.30 9.62
C LEU A 72 7.03 4.17 8.76
N GLY A 73 6.50 5.17 8.05
CA GLY A 73 7.31 6.11 7.29
C GLY A 73 8.24 6.92 8.18
N ASN A 74 7.74 7.48 9.30
CA ASN A 74 8.58 8.20 10.27
C ASN A 74 9.57 7.26 10.99
N GLN A 75 9.15 6.04 11.32
CA GLN A 75 10.02 5.04 11.91
C GLN A 75 11.20 4.73 10.99
N LEU A 76 10.96 4.48 9.69
CA LEU A 76 12.02 4.23 8.72
C LEU A 76 13.01 5.39 8.63
N VAL A 77 12.50 6.64 8.65
CA VAL A 77 13.38 7.83 8.66
C VAL A 77 14.23 7.90 9.93
N GLN A 78 13.69 7.49 11.08
CA GLN A 78 14.44 7.45 12.35
C GLN A 78 15.45 6.30 12.38
N GLU A 79 15.09 5.13 11.87
CA GLU A 79 15.97 3.96 11.80
C GLU A 79 17.11 4.16 10.79
N GLY A 80 16.85 4.92 9.72
CA GLY A 80 17.82 5.21 8.66
C GLY A 80 18.41 3.95 8.06
N SER A 81 19.74 3.91 7.91
CA SER A 81 20.49 2.76 7.39
C SER A 81 20.53 1.55 8.33
N LEU A 82 20.01 1.68 9.55
CA LEU A 82 19.94 0.60 10.53
C LEU A 82 18.59 -0.11 10.52
N SER A 83 17.66 0.31 9.66
CA SER A 83 16.36 -0.34 9.57
C SER A 83 16.48 -1.83 9.26
N PRO A 84 15.78 -2.70 10.01
CA PRO A 84 15.74 -4.14 9.75
C PRO A 84 14.81 -4.51 8.59
N ALA A 85 13.97 -3.56 8.12
CA ALA A 85 13.01 -3.80 7.06
C ALA A 85 13.69 -4.02 5.71
N ASP A 86 13.14 -4.94 4.92
CA ASP A 86 13.56 -5.18 3.55
C ASP A 86 12.67 -4.44 2.54
N VAL A 87 11.37 -4.36 2.83
CA VAL A 87 10.36 -3.74 1.96
C VAL A 87 9.47 -2.83 2.79
N PHE A 88 9.10 -1.69 2.21
CA PHE A 88 8.04 -0.83 2.72
C PHE A 88 6.89 -0.79 1.73
N LEU A 89 5.67 -1.07 2.23
CA LEU A 89 4.41 -0.96 1.49
C LEU A 89 3.53 0.10 2.13
N THR A 90 2.88 0.94 1.32
CA THR A 90 2.01 2.02 1.80
C THR A 90 0.62 1.96 1.20
N GLU A 91 -0.33 2.55 1.90
CA GLU A 91 -1.64 2.87 1.29
C GLU A 91 -1.52 4.07 0.35
N ASN A 92 -0.74 5.09 0.72
CA ASN A 92 -0.67 6.36 0.01
C ASN A 92 0.78 6.78 -0.26
N SER A 93 1.03 7.37 -1.42
CA SER A 93 2.37 7.78 -1.86
C SER A 93 3.06 8.88 -1.05
N PRO A 94 2.40 9.77 -0.27
CA PRO A 94 3.13 10.73 0.56
C PRO A 94 4.13 10.10 1.55
N ALA A 95 3.85 8.90 2.08
CA ALA A 95 4.80 8.19 2.94
C ALA A 95 5.98 7.62 2.15
N MET A 96 5.76 7.17 0.90
CA MET A 96 6.85 6.77 0.00
C MET A 96 7.77 7.97 -0.28
N THR A 97 7.19 9.13 -0.62
CA THR A 97 7.95 10.36 -0.87
C THR A 97 8.78 10.79 0.34
N LEU A 98 8.24 10.62 1.56
CA LEU A 98 8.97 10.90 2.81
C LEU A 98 10.23 10.03 2.96
N VAL A 99 10.10 8.73 2.76
CA VAL A 99 11.20 7.75 2.90
C VAL A 99 12.20 7.89 1.75
N ASP A 100 11.73 8.18 0.54
CA ASP A 100 12.55 8.43 -0.64
C ASP A 100 13.39 9.71 -0.49
N ALA A 101 12.81 10.79 -0.02
CA ALA A 101 13.52 12.05 0.27
C ALA A 101 14.62 11.89 1.35
N ALA A 102 14.51 10.88 2.19
CA ALA A 102 15.55 10.50 3.15
C ALA A 102 16.65 9.60 2.53
N GLY A 103 16.52 9.24 1.24
CA GLY A 103 17.50 8.40 0.53
C GLY A 103 17.52 6.93 0.96
N LEU A 104 16.43 6.42 1.51
CA LEU A 104 16.39 5.10 2.14
C LEU A 104 15.99 3.96 1.21
N PHE A 105 15.53 4.25 -0.01
CA PHE A 105 15.21 3.21 -1.00
C PHE A 105 16.38 2.87 -1.91
N ALA A 106 16.56 1.59 -2.17
CA ALA A 106 17.34 1.10 -3.30
C ALA A 106 16.55 1.31 -4.61
N PRO A 107 17.24 1.44 -5.77
CA PRO A 107 16.56 1.41 -7.06
C PRO A 107 15.75 0.13 -7.25
N VAL A 108 14.53 0.26 -7.75
CA VAL A 108 13.69 -0.88 -8.14
C VAL A 108 14.24 -1.47 -9.44
N ASN A 109 14.23 -2.78 -9.55
CA ASN A 109 14.70 -3.45 -10.77
C ASN A 109 13.93 -2.99 -12.01
N PRO A 110 14.60 -2.75 -13.15
CA PRO A 110 13.96 -2.30 -14.39
C PRO A 110 12.77 -3.18 -14.84
N ASP A 111 12.91 -4.50 -14.70
CA ASP A 111 11.83 -5.45 -15.03
C ASP A 111 10.57 -5.22 -14.20
N THR A 112 10.72 -4.79 -12.94
CA THR A 112 9.58 -4.47 -12.06
C THR A 112 8.94 -3.14 -12.48
N LEU A 113 9.78 -2.12 -12.75
CA LEU A 113 9.30 -0.81 -13.21
C LEU A 113 8.52 -0.90 -14.51
N THR A 114 8.97 -1.74 -15.46
CA THR A 114 8.29 -1.91 -16.76
C THR A 114 6.94 -2.63 -16.66
N GLN A 115 6.62 -3.25 -15.53
CA GLN A 115 5.30 -3.85 -15.30
C GLN A 115 4.21 -2.83 -14.97
N VAL A 116 4.57 -1.60 -14.55
CA VAL A 116 3.65 -0.59 -14.07
C VAL A 116 3.68 0.65 -14.95
N ARG A 117 2.51 1.24 -15.23
CA ARG A 117 2.38 2.46 -16.04
C ARG A 117 3.14 3.63 -15.41
N GLU A 118 3.67 4.52 -16.25
CA GLU A 118 4.47 5.67 -15.79
C GLU A 118 3.77 6.54 -14.74
N GLY A 119 2.49 6.83 -14.88
CA GLY A 119 1.72 7.63 -13.92
C GLY A 119 1.59 7.03 -12.52
N PHE A 120 1.99 5.76 -12.32
CA PHE A 120 1.95 5.07 -11.03
C PHE A 120 3.34 4.77 -10.46
N ARG A 121 4.37 5.44 -10.91
CA ARG A 121 5.74 5.28 -10.39
C ARG A 121 6.49 6.61 -10.41
N PRO A 122 7.47 6.83 -9.50
CA PRO A 122 8.34 7.98 -9.58
C PRO A 122 9.29 7.89 -10.78
N SER A 123 9.73 9.03 -11.27
CA SER A 123 10.65 9.09 -12.41
C SER A 123 12.05 8.58 -12.11
N ASP A 124 12.46 8.59 -10.84
CA ASP A 124 13.76 8.08 -10.38
C ASP A 124 13.81 6.56 -10.15
N GLY A 125 12.64 5.90 -10.20
CA GLY A 125 12.53 4.45 -10.08
C GLY A 125 12.91 3.88 -8.73
N ARG A 126 12.83 4.65 -7.63
CA ARG A 126 13.19 4.18 -6.30
C ARG A 126 12.07 3.44 -5.58
N TRP A 127 10.84 3.60 -6.04
CA TRP A 127 9.69 2.83 -5.60
C TRP A 127 8.74 2.62 -6.77
N VAL A 128 7.70 1.82 -6.60
CA VAL A 128 6.74 1.49 -7.66
C VAL A 128 5.33 1.42 -7.10
N GLY A 129 4.34 1.81 -7.90
CA GLY A 129 2.93 1.62 -7.56
C GLY A 129 2.57 0.14 -7.52
N ILE A 130 1.83 -0.25 -6.50
CA ILE A 130 1.37 -1.63 -6.30
C ILE A 130 -0.14 -1.77 -6.41
N ALA A 131 -0.87 -0.70 -6.11
CA ALA A 131 -2.32 -0.57 -6.22
C ALA A 131 -2.69 0.91 -6.34
N ALA A 132 -3.96 1.22 -6.62
CA ALA A 132 -4.47 2.59 -6.60
C ALA A 132 -5.89 2.65 -6.05
N ARG A 133 -6.32 3.84 -5.67
CA ARG A 133 -7.67 4.14 -5.19
C ARG A 133 -8.12 5.52 -5.66
N THR A 134 -9.41 5.72 -5.81
CA THR A 134 -9.94 7.01 -6.27
C THR A 134 -10.74 7.72 -5.19
N THR A 135 -10.57 9.01 -5.11
CA THR A 135 -11.41 9.88 -4.31
C THR A 135 -12.84 9.87 -4.85
N VAL A 136 -13.79 9.88 -3.94
CA VAL A 136 -15.21 10.01 -4.24
C VAL A 136 -15.88 10.94 -3.23
N PHE A 137 -17.01 11.52 -3.62
CA PHE A 137 -17.96 12.08 -2.70
C PHE A 137 -19.05 11.02 -2.44
N ALA A 138 -18.93 10.30 -1.33
CA ALA A 138 -19.96 9.38 -0.88
C ALA A 138 -21.13 10.21 -0.34
N TYR A 139 -22.36 10.04 -0.86
CA TYR A 139 -23.48 10.86 -0.51
C TYR A 139 -24.71 10.04 -0.13
N ASN A 140 -25.56 10.60 0.73
CA ASN A 140 -26.84 10.00 1.09
C ASN A 140 -27.85 10.21 -0.04
N LYS A 141 -28.22 9.12 -0.74
CA LYS A 141 -29.11 9.14 -1.91
C LYS A 141 -30.57 9.52 -1.59
N ASN A 142 -30.93 9.53 -0.29
CA ASN A 142 -32.25 9.97 0.17
C ASN A 142 -32.29 11.46 0.51
N ARG A 143 -31.14 12.13 0.56
CA ARG A 143 -31.01 13.56 0.92
C ARG A 143 -30.50 14.43 -0.22
N LEU A 144 -29.72 13.89 -1.12
CA LEU A 144 -29.16 14.59 -2.28
C LEU A 144 -29.57 13.91 -3.58
N THR A 145 -30.09 14.70 -4.51
CA THR A 145 -30.26 14.28 -5.89
C THR A 145 -28.99 14.50 -6.70
N PRO A 146 -28.78 13.83 -7.86
CA PRO A 146 -27.62 14.06 -8.71
C PRO A 146 -27.37 15.52 -9.10
N ALA A 147 -28.42 16.30 -9.26
CA ALA A 147 -28.31 17.74 -9.61
C ALA A 147 -27.76 18.62 -8.46
N GLN A 148 -27.81 18.14 -7.23
CA GLN A 148 -27.35 18.86 -6.03
C GLN A 148 -25.93 18.47 -5.62
N LEU A 149 -25.32 17.50 -6.30
CA LEU A 149 -23.96 17.03 -5.98
C LEU A 149 -22.91 18.09 -6.34
N PRO A 150 -21.80 18.18 -5.59
CA PRO A 150 -20.73 19.12 -5.91
C PRO A 150 -20.08 18.72 -7.26
N LYS A 151 -19.83 19.69 -8.10
CA LYS A 151 -19.17 19.48 -9.42
C LYS A 151 -17.66 19.41 -9.27
N SER A 152 -17.12 20.04 -8.23
CA SER A 152 -15.71 20.09 -7.87
C SER A 152 -15.53 19.85 -6.38
N LEU A 153 -14.37 19.28 -6.01
CA LEU A 153 -13.92 19.24 -4.62
C LEU A 153 -13.90 20.65 -4.00
N LEU A 154 -13.60 21.65 -4.81
CA LEU A 154 -13.53 23.04 -4.38
C LEU A 154 -14.89 23.62 -3.99
N ASP A 155 -15.98 23.14 -4.55
CA ASP A 155 -17.35 23.59 -4.21
C ASP A 155 -17.69 23.37 -2.73
N LEU A 156 -17.04 22.39 -2.09
CA LEU A 156 -17.23 22.08 -0.66
C LEU A 156 -16.73 23.18 0.28
N ALA A 157 -15.98 24.16 -0.25
CA ALA A 157 -15.60 25.38 0.45
C ALA A 157 -16.74 26.41 0.52
N ASP A 158 -17.77 26.30 -0.32
CA ASP A 158 -18.92 27.21 -0.31
C ASP A 158 -19.70 27.08 1.02
N PRO A 159 -20.10 28.21 1.66
CA PRO A 159 -20.94 28.20 2.86
C PRO A 159 -22.24 27.40 2.74
N ALA A 160 -22.78 27.23 1.53
CA ALA A 160 -23.93 26.36 1.26
C ALA A 160 -23.70 24.89 1.70
N TRP A 161 -22.43 24.45 1.80
CA TRP A 161 -22.07 23.13 2.28
C TRP A 161 -21.79 23.07 3.79
N LYS A 162 -22.03 24.14 4.52
CA LYS A 162 -21.76 24.19 5.97
C LYS A 162 -22.50 23.09 6.73
N ARG A 163 -21.70 22.21 7.39
CA ARG A 163 -22.17 21.02 8.16
C ARG A 163 -22.96 19.99 7.35
N ARG A 164 -22.89 20.03 6.03
CA ARG A 164 -23.56 19.08 5.14
C ARG A 164 -22.62 17.97 4.68
N TRP A 165 -21.33 18.14 4.82
CA TRP A 165 -20.35 17.14 4.44
C TRP A 165 -19.29 16.91 5.53
N GLY A 166 -18.53 15.80 5.40
CA GLY A 166 -17.45 15.45 6.33
C GLY A 166 -16.27 14.74 5.70
N ALA A 167 -15.21 14.64 6.47
CA ALA A 167 -14.00 13.89 6.12
C ALA A 167 -13.24 13.48 7.39
N SER A 168 -12.14 12.74 7.22
CA SER A 168 -11.23 12.35 8.31
C SER A 168 -9.88 13.09 8.17
N PRO A 169 -9.72 14.31 8.72
CA PRO A 169 -8.51 15.10 8.53
C PRO A 169 -7.24 14.44 9.03
N THR A 170 -7.31 13.68 10.10
CA THR A 170 -6.15 12.97 10.68
C THR A 170 -5.75 11.71 9.92
N GLY A 171 -6.58 11.26 8.95
CA GLY A 171 -6.33 10.07 8.16
C GLY A 171 -5.36 10.30 7.00
N ALA A 172 -4.52 9.31 6.71
CA ALA A 172 -3.56 9.35 5.60
C ALA A 172 -4.25 9.59 4.23
N ASP A 173 -5.44 9.04 4.03
CA ASP A 173 -6.22 9.21 2.80
C ASP A 173 -6.57 10.68 2.55
N PHE A 174 -7.10 11.38 3.56
CA PHE A 174 -7.44 12.79 3.41
C PHE A 174 -6.18 13.64 3.23
N GLN A 175 -5.09 13.32 3.91
CA GLN A 175 -3.80 14.00 3.73
C GLN A 175 -3.25 13.80 2.32
N ALA A 176 -3.42 12.62 1.72
CA ALA A 176 -3.06 12.38 0.32
C ALA A 176 -3.93 13.20 -0.65
N ILE A 177 -5.25 13.27 -0.42
CA ILE A 177 -6.17 14.11 -1.20
C ILE A 177 -5.78 15.60 -1.11
N ALA A 178 -5.50 16.09 0.10
CA ALA A 178 -5.03 17.47 0.31
C ALA A 178 -3.64 17.71 -0.31
N SER A 179 -2.76 16.71 -0.34
CA SER A 179 -1.46 16.78 -1.03
C SER A 179 -1.62 16.90 -2.55
N ALA A 180 -2.59 16.19 -3.12
CA ALA A 180 -2.92 16.33 -4.53
C ALA A 180 -3.52 17.71 -4.84
N LEU A 181 -4.39 18.22 -3.98
CA LEU A 181 -4.92 19.59 -4.10
C LEU A 181 -3.78 20.61 -4.09
N LEU A 182 -2.79 20.45 -3.19
CA LEU A 182 -1.60 21.30 -3.11
C LEU A 182 -0.79 21.27 -4.41
N GLU A 183 -0.55 20.09 -4.98
CA GLU A 183 0.19 19.93 -6.24
C GLU A 183 -0.57 20.56 -7.43
N ILE A 184 -1.91 20.41 -7.48
CA ILE A 184 -2.73 20.87 -8.61
C ILE A 184 -3.02 22.37 -8.54
N LYS A 185 -3.29 22.91 -7.34
CA LYS A 185 -3.81 24.31 -7.15
C LYS A 185 -2.83 25.23 -6.45
N GLY A 186 -1.75 24.69 -5.91
CA GLY A 186 -0.75 25.46 -5.16
C GLY A 186 -1.18 25.77 -3.72
N GLU A 187 -0.24 26.38 -2.99
CA GLU A 187 -0.33 26.58 -1.54
C GLU A 187 -1.49 27.48 -1.13
N ALA A 188 -1.61 28.65 -1.76
CA ALA A 188 -2.61 29.64 -1.38
C ALA A 188 -4.05 29.12 -1.53
N ALA A 189 -4.35 28.44 -2.64
CA ALA A 189 -5.66 27.86 -2.89
C ALA A 189 -5.96 26.70 -1.91
N THR A 190 -4.96 25.87 -1.62
CA THR A 190 -5.10 24.76 -0.67
C THR A 190 -5.32 25.27 0.75
N ALA A 191 -4.55 26.27 1.21
CA ALA A 191 -4.73 26.88 2.51
C ALA A 191 -6.13 27.48 2.68
N ALA A 192 -6.62 28.21 1.65
CA ALA A 192 -7.96 28.77 1.65
C ALA A 192 -9.05 27.69 1.72
N TRP A 193 -8.90 26.61 0.94
CA TRP A 193 -9.83 25.48 0.96
C TRP A 193 -9.85 24.75 2.30
N LEU A 194 -8.67 24.45 2.91
CA LEU A 194 -8.57 23.82 4.23
C LEU A 194 -9.19 24.68 5.33
N LYS A 195 -9.01 26.02 5.27
CA LYS A 195 -9.65 26.96 6.19
C LYS A 195 -11.17 26.95 6.06
N ALA A 196 -11.69 26.91 4.82
CA ALA A 196 -13.13 26.79 4.57
C ALA A 196 -13.65 25.43 5.04
N MET A 197 -12.91 24.33 4.81
CA MET A 197 -13.24 23.01 5.34
C MET A 197 -13.41 23.03 6.85
N LYS A 198 -12.52 23.68 7.61
CA LYS A 198 -12.65 23.80 9.08
C LYS A 198 -13.99 24.38 9.51
N GLN A 199 -14.55 25.27 8.70
CA GLN A 199 -15.83 25.91 8.98
C GLN A 199 -17.03 25.08 8.51
N ASN A 200 -16.87 24.38 7.37
CA ASN A 200 -17.96 23.75 6.66
C ASN A 200 -18.07 22.24 6.93
N ALA A 201 -16.95 21.53 7.11
CA ALA A 201 -16.97 20.08 7.25
C ALA A 201 -17.18 19.62 8.70
N VAL A 202 -17.76 18.45 8.85
CA VAL A 202 -17.75 17.67 10.09
C VAL A 202 -16.51 16.79 10.06
N ALA A 203 -15.68 16.87 11.11
CA ALA A 203 -14.49 16.05 11.23
C ALA A 203 -14.82 14.70 11.88
N PHE A 204 -14.46 13.61 11.23
CA PHE A 204 -14.63 12.24 11.72
C PHE A 204 -13.29 11.59 12.07
N ARG A 205 -13.33 10.63 13.01
CA ARG A 205 -12.19 9.75 13.32
C ARG A 205 -12.20 8.52 12.43
N GLY A 206 -11.84 8.70 11.14
CA GLY A 206 -11.75 7.64 10.15
C GLY A 206 -12.88 7.69 9.09
N ASN A 207 -12.57 7.12 7.92
CA ASN A 207 -13.46 7.18 6.77
C ASN A 207 -14.70 6.29 6.92
N VAL A 208 -14.59 5.16 7.64
CA VAL A 208 -15.76 4.33 8.00
C VAL A 208 -16.76 5.11 8.85
N ALA A 209 -16.27 5.91 9.81
CA ALA A 209 -17.15 6.76 10.63
C ALA A 209 -17.82 7.85 9.79
N ALA A 210 -17.09 8.47 8.85
CA ALA A 210 -17.67 9.45 7.92
C ALA A 210 -18.74 8.80 7.02
N MET A 211 -18.51 7.60 6.49
CA MET A 211 -19.49 6.85 5.69
C MET A 211 -20.73 6.48 6.50
N LYS A 212 -20.58 6.08 7.78
CA LYS A 212 -21.70 5.86 8.70
C LYS A 212 -22.53 7.13 8.92
N GLY A 213 -21.87 8.28 9.08
CA GLY A 213 -22.51 9.58 9.19
C GLY A 213 -23.35 9.93 7.94
N VAL A 214 -22.82 9.61 6.75
CA VAL A 214 -23.57 9.74 5.49
C VAL A 214 -24.79 8.79 5.48
N ASN A 215 -24.57 7.52 5.80
CA ASN A 215 -25.61 6.49 5.75
C ASN A 215 -26.78 6.77 6.72
N SER A 216 -26.47 7.27 7.93
CA SER A 216 -27.46 7.66 8.93
C SER A 216 -28.18 8.98 8.62
N GLY A 217 -27.63 9.79 7.70
CA GLY A 217 -28.12 11.13 7.41
C GLY A 217 -27.65 12.20 8.41
N GLU A 218 -26.66 11.95 9.24
CA GLU A 218 -26.00 12.94 10.10
C GLU A 218 -25.38 14.05 9.23
N ILE A 219 -24.76 13.64 8.10
CA ILE A 219 -24.27 14.50 7.04
C ILE A 219 -24.83 14.04 5.69
N GLU A 220 -24.80 14.91 4.69
CA GLU A 220 -25.30 14.58 3.36
C GLU A 220 -24.27 13.91 2.47
N GLY A 221 -22.97 14.16 2.73
CA GLY A 221 -21.89 13.53 1.98
C GLY A 221 -20.56 13.52 2.72
N ALA A 222 -19.61 12.75 2.22
CA ALA A 222 -18.25 12.65 2.75
C ALA A 222 -17.21 12.47 1.64
N VAL A 223 -16.06 13.10 1.79
CA VAL A 223 -14.88 12.85 0.93
C VAL A 223 -14.11 11.68 1.51
N ILE A 224 -14.12 10.56 0.79
CA ILE A 224 -13.45 9.31 1.15
C ILE A 224 -12.91 8.64 -0.12
N TYR A 225 -12.28 7.46 0.01
CA TYR A 225 -11.99 6.60 -1.15
C TYR A 225 -13.10 5.59 -1.41
N GLN A 226 -13.25 5.17 -2.65
CA GLN A 226 -14.32 4.29 -3.13
C GLN A 226 -14.34 2.92 -2.45
N TYR A 227 -13.19 2.38 -2.05
CA TYR A 227 -13.11 1.03 -1.51
C TYR A 227 -13.85 0.86 -0.17
N TYR A 228 -14.01 1.92 0.62
CA TYR A 228 -14.82 1.87 1.84
C TYR A 228 -16.27 1.47 1.55
N TYR A 229 -16.85 2.05 0.52
CA TYR A 229 -18.20 1.72 0.08
C TYR A 229 -18.30 0.28 -0.44
N PHE A 230 -17.43 -0.10 -1.38
CA PHE A 230 -17.48 -1.43 -1.99
C PHE A 230 -17.19 -2.54 -0.98
N GLY A 231 -16.25 -2.31 -0.05
CA GLY A 231 -15.92 -3.25 1.01
C GLY A 231 -17.08 -3.43 2.01
N ASP A 232 -17.81 -2.38 2.35
CA ASP A 232 -19.01 -2.48 3.19
C ASP A 232 -20.15 -3.20 2.46
N GLN A 233 -20.43 -2.83 1.20
CA GLN A 233 -21.46 -3.48 0.37
C GLN A 233 -21.18 -4.96 0.14
N ALA A 234 -19.94 -5.37 0.07
CA ALA A 234 -19.56 -6.77 -0.09
C ALA A 234 -19.76 -7.60 1.16
N ARG A 235 -19.73 -6.97 2.34
CA ARG A 235 -19.95 -7.65 3.64
C ARG A 235 -21.42 -7.65 4.04
N THR A 236 -21.94 -6.51 4.45
CA THR A 236 -23.30 -6.38 4.98
C THR A 236 -24.07 -5.22 4.38
N GLY A 237 -23.37 -4.19 3.90
CA GLY A 237 -23.96 -2.95 3.41
C GLY A 237 -24.55 -2.05 4.50
N GLU A 238 -24.55 -2.48 5.76
CA GLU A 238 -25.25 -1.80 6.87
C GLU A 238 -24.79 -0.36 7.08
N ASN A 239 -23.54 -0.05 6.71
CA ASN A 239 -22.98 1.28 6.86
C ASN A 239 -23.05 2.12 5.57
N SER A 240 -23.64 1.59 4.50
CA SER A 240 -23.70 2.25 3.18
C SER A 240 -24.98 1.98 2.38
N ASN A 241 -26.03 1.39 2.98
CA ASN A 241 -27.29 1.09 2.30
C ASN A 241 -28.00 2.34 1.74
N ASN A 242 -27.89 3.49 2.43
CA ASN A 242 -28.43 4.77 1.97
C ASN A 242 -27.40 5.61 1.20
N THR A 243 -26.21 5.06 0.96
CA THR A 243 -25.09 5.79 0.34
C THR A 243 -24.99 5.46 -1.14
N ALA A 244 -24.57 6.41 -1.95
CA ALA A 244 -24.11 6.23 -3.32
C ALA A 244 -22.79 6.99 -3.53
N LEU A 245 -22.08 6.69 -4.60
CA LEU A 245 -20.80 7.32 -4.91
C LEU A 245 -20.94 8.30 -6.07
N HIS A 246 -20.45 9.52 -5.85
CA HIS A 246 -20.24 10.51 -6.89
C HIS A 246 -18.75 10.58 -7.21
N TYR A 247 -18.41 10.35 -8.47
CA TYR A 247 -17.06 10.46 -9.02
C TYR A 247 -16.93 11.84 -9.67
N PHE A 248 -16.04 12.68 -9.12
CA PHE A 248 -15.64 13.90 -9.79
C PHE A 248 -15.02 13.59 -11.16
N LYS A 249 -15.10 14.52 -12.09
CA LYS A 249 -14.67 14.35 -13.48
C LYS A 249 -13.81 15.53 -13.94
N ASN A 250 -13.40 15.49 -15.22
CA ASN A 250 -12.76 16.62 -15.89
C ASN A 250 -11.46 17.10 -15.22
N ARG A 251 -10.64 16.16 -14.73
CA ARG A 251 -9.37 16.47 -14.05
C ARG A 251 -9.55 17.35 -12.80
N ASP A 252 -10.73 17.30 -12.19
CA ASP A 252 -10.97 17.95 -10.91
C ASP A 252 -10.05 17.39 -9.82
N PRO A 253 -9.58 18.20 -8.85
CA PRO A 253 -8.83 17.68 -7.71
C PRO A 253 -9.55 16.55 -6.96
N GLY A 254 -10.89 16.58 -6.94
CA GLY A 254 -11.72 15.50 -6.37
C GLY A 254 -11.75 14.20 -7.19
N ALA A 255 -11.23 14.19 -8.42
CA ALA A 255 -11.04 12.97 -9.22
C ALA A 255 -9.65 12.34 -8.97
N PHE A 256 -8.92 12.77 -7.96
CA PHE A 256 -7.59 12.28 -7.63
C PHE A 256 -7.56 10.76 -7.44
N VAL A 257 -6.60 10.13 -8.10
CA VAL A 257 -6.26 8.71 -7.94
C VAL A 257 -4.97 8.62 -7.12
N SER A 258 -5.10 8.15 -5.89
CA SER A 258 -3.95 7.90 -5.01
C SER A 258 -3.28 6.58 -5.36
N VAL A 259 -1.95 6.55 -5.25
CA VAL A 259 -1.12 5.39 -5.55
C VAL A 259 -0.59 4.80 -4.25
N SER A 260 -0.82 3.52 -4.05
CA SER A 260 -0.10 2.71 -3.06
C SER A 260 1.29 2.40 -3.56
N GLY A 261 2.29 2.59 -2.73
CA GLY A 261 3.68 2.37 -3.09
C GLY A 261 4.30 1.12 -2.48
N GLY A 262 5.29 0.58 -3.16
CA GLY A 262 6.19 -0.45 -2.65
C GLY A 262 7.64 -0.11 -2.99
N GLY A 263 8.54 -0.17 -2.02
CA GLY A 263 9.96 0.10 -2.19
C GLY A 263 10.84 -0.87 -1.41
N VAL A 264 12.03 -1.16 -1.93
CA VAL A 264 13.05 -1.96 -1.24
C VAL A 264 13.98 -1.04 -0.48
N LEU A 265 14.24 -1.32 0.81
CA LEU A 265 15.14 -0.52 1.62
C LEU A 265 16.59 -0.75 1.17
N ALA A 266 17.38 0.33 1.07
CA ALA A 266 18.81 0.25 0.74
C ALA A 266 19.62 -0.49 1.82
N SER A 267 19.12 -0.52 3.06
CA SER A 267 19.68 -1.28 4.19
C SER A 267 19.41 -2.78 4.12
N SER A 268 18.53 -3.25 3.20
CA SER A 268 18.11 -4.64 3.13
C SER A 268 19.28 -5.59 2.88
N LYS A 269 19.40 -6.59 3.76
CA LYS A 269 20.36 -7.71 3.60
C LYS A 269 19.81 -8.82 2.70
N ARG A 270 18.53 -8.73 2.32
CA ARG A 270 17.78 -9.68 1.48
C ARG A 270 17.23 -9.01 0.22
N ALA A 271 17.99 -8.03 -0.31
CA ALA A 271 17.55 -7.17 -1.41
C ALA A 271 17.07 -7.97 -2.65
N ALA A 272 17.72 -9.07 -3.00
CA ALA A 272 17.30 -9.91 -4.13
C ALA A 272 15.90 -10.51 -3.94
N GLN A 273 15.60 -11.04 -2.74
CA GLN A 273 14.28 -11.57 -2.42
C GLN A 273 13.24 -10.45 -2.32
N ALA A 274 13.59 -9.30 -1.76
CA ALA A 274 12.74 -8.12 -1.66
C ALA A 274 12.36 -7.59 -3.06
N GLN A 275 13.30 -7.50 -3.99
CA GLN A 275 13.03 -7.17 -5.39
C GLN A 275 12.12 -8.20 -6.06
N THR A 276 12.34 -9.48 -5.79
CA THR A 276 11.48 -10.56 -6.29
C THR A 276 10.05 -10.42 -5.76
N PHE A 277 9.88 -10.01 -4.51
CA PHE A 277 8.57 -9.76 -3.92
C PHE A 277 7.85 -8.60 -4.62
N LEU A 278 8.51 -7.44 -4.82
CA LEU A 278 7.91 -6.32 -5.55
C LEU A 278 7.56 -6.70 -6.99
N LYS A 279 8.44 -7.44 -7.68
CA LYS A 279 8.17 -7.93 -9.04
C LYS A 279 6.93 -8.85 -9.08
N TRP A 280 6.74 -9.69 -8.07
CA TRP A 280 5.58 -10.56 -7.98
C TRP A 280 4.29 -9.76 -7.71
N VAL A 281 4.34 -8.79 -6.77
CA VAL A 281 3.19 -7.94 -6.42
C VAL A 281 2.72 -7.10 -7.61
N THR A 282 3.65 -6.53 -8.37
CA THR A 282 3.33 -5.72 -9.57
C THR A 282 3.03 -6.56 -10.81
N GLY A 283 3.39 -7.84 -10.79
CA GLY A 283 3.14 -8.80 -11.85
C GLY A 283 1.74 -9.42 -11.80
N LYS A 284 1.50 -10.36 -12.69
CA LYS A 284 0.18 -11.00 -12.85
C LYS A 284 -0.38 -11.57 -11.54
N GLY A 285 0.44 -12.26 -10.74
CA GLY A 285 0.01 -12.90 -9.49
C GLY A 285 -0.57 -11.89 -8.50
N GLY A 286 0.18 -10.82 -8.22
CA GLY A 286 -0.25 -9.78 -7.28
C GLY A 286 -1.42 -8.95 -7.80
N GLN A 287 -1.43 -8.62 -9.09
CA GLN A 287 -2.47 -7.80 -9.71
C GLN A 287 -3.80 -8.57 -9.90
N ASP A 288 -3.76 -9.89 -10.11
CA ASP A 288 -4.97 -10.72 -10.14
C ASP A 288 -5.68 -10.77 -8.76
N ILE A 289 -4.93 -10.65 -7.66
CA ILE A 289 -5.51 -10.54 -6.31
C ILE A 289 -6.35 -9.27 -6.18
N LEU A 290 -5.90 -8.13 -6.75
CA LEU A 290 -6.70 -6.90 -6.77
C LEU A 290 -7.98 -7.06 -7.61
N ARG A 291 -7.92 -7.81 -8.70
CA ARG A 291 -9.07 -8.06 -9.56
C ARG A 291 -10.14 -8.93 -8.89
N THR A 292 -9.71 -9.96 -8.16
CA THR A 292 -10.61 -11.01 -7.65
C THR A 292 -10.91 -10.91 -6.16
N GLY A 293 -10.09 -10.17 -5.41
CA GLY A 293 -10.21 -10.00 -3.97
C GLY A 293 -11.22 -8.92 -3.56
N ASP A 294 -11.27 -8.69 -2.27
CA ASP A 294 -12.23 -7.82 -1.60
C ASP A 294 -11.64 -6.47 -1.15
N SER A 295 -10.41 -6.15 -1.57
CA SER A 295 -9.80 -4.85 -1.27
C SER A 295 -10.46 -3.70 -2.04
N TYR A 296 -11.04 -4.00 -3.20
CA TYR A 296 -11.62 -3.00 -4.11
C TYR A 296 -10.67 -1.86 -4.46
N GLU A 297 -9.38 -2.14 -4.50
CA GLU A 297 -8.37 -1.24 -5.05
C GLU A 297 -8.12 -1.55 -6.52
N TYR A 298 -7.63 -0.54 -7.25
CA TYR A 298 -7.34 -0.68 -8.68
C TYR A 298 -6.01 -1.37 -8.91
N ALA A 299 -6.00 -2.27 -9.89
CA ALA A 299 -4.78 -2.82 -10.45
C ALA A 299 -4.04 -1.75 -11.29
N VAL A 300 -2.72 -1.63 -11.08
CA VAL A 300 -1.87 -0.63 -11.75
C VAL A 300 -0.91 -1.24 -12.78
N GLY A 301 -0.83 -2.56 -12.82
CA GLY A 301 0.00 -3.29 -13.78
C GLY A 301 -0.44 -3.06 -15.23
N ILE A 302 0.52 -3.07 -16.16
CA ILE A 302 0.24 -2.98 -17.59
C ILE A 302 -0.53 -4.24 -18.02
N GLY A 303 -1.71 -4.04 -18.65
CA GLY A 303 -2.60 -5.13 -19.04
C GLY A 303 -3.42 -5.78 -17.91
N ALA A 304 -3.16 -5.40 -16.65
CA ALA A 304 -3.95 -5.87 -15.52
C ALA A 304 -5.36 -5.25 -15.52
N GLN A 305 -6.32 -6.03 -15.04
CA GLN A 305 -7.71 -5.60 -14.87
C GLN A 305 -8.03 -5.42 -13.40
N SER A 306 -8.76 -4.37 -13.06
CA SER A 306 -9.30 -4.16 -11.72
C SER A 306 -10.57 -4.98 -11.48
N ASN A 307 -11.07 -4.98 -10.25
CA ASN A 307 -12.35 -5.61 -9.92
C ASN A 307 -13.46 -5.04 -10.81
N PRO A 308 -14.29 -5.88 -11.46
CA PRO A 308 -15.31 -5.42 -12.42
C PRO A 308 -16.42 -4.56 -11.82
N LYS A 309 -16.55 -4.51 -10.49
CA LYS A 309 -17.47 -3.59 -9.81
C LYS A 309 -17.00 -2.14 -9.82
N LEU A 310 -15.71 -1.90 -10.06
CA LEU A 310 -15.12 -0.56 -10.06
C LEU A 310 -15.35 0.13 -11.40
N VAL A 311 -15.55 1.45 -11.36
CA VAL A 311 -15.49 2.28 -12.57
C VAL A 311 -14.08 2.14 -13.18
N PRO A 312 -13.91 1.87 -14.48
CA PRO A 312 -12.60 1.74 -15.09
C PRO A 312 -11.72 2.97 -14.85
N LEU A 313 -10.41 2.77 -14.59
CA LEU A 313 -9.47 3.88 -14.33
C LEU A 313 -9.48 4.94 -15.43
N ALA A 314 -9.63 4.54 -16.69
CA ALA A 314 -9.69 5.45 -17.83
C ALA A 314 -10.92 6.39 -17.79
N ASP A 315 -12.02 5.92 -17.18
CA ASP A 315 -13.27 6.66 -17.09
C ASP A 315 -13.33 7.62 -15.90
N LEU A 316 -12.35 7.55 -14.98
CA LEU A 316 -12.27 8.44 -13.83
C LEU A 316 -11.92 9.88 -14.21
N GLN A 317 -11.26 10.09 -15.36
CA GLN A 317 -10.77 11.39 -15.81
C GLN A 317 -9.93 12.10 -14.74
N ALA A 318 -9.06 11.33 -14.07
CA ALA A 318 -8.22 11.82 -13.00
C ALA A 318 -7.28 12.96 -13.46
N PRO A 319 -6.94 13.90 -12.58
CA PRO A 319 -5.89 14.87 -12.85
C PRO A 319 -4.53 14.15 -12.96
N ASP A 320 -3.64 14.74 -13.73
CA ASP A 320 -2.26 14.29 -13.81
C ASP A 320 -1.50 14.77 -12.58
N VAL A 321 -1.28 13.87 -11.63
CA VAL A 321 -0.58 14.14 -10.37
C VAL A 321 0.66 13.26 -10.30
N ASN A 322 1.83 13.89 -10.19
CA ASN A 322 3.06 13.14 -9.98
C ASN A 322 3.12 12.65 -8.52
N PRO A 323 3.08 11.33 -8.27
CA PRO A 323 3.05 10.79 -6.92
C PRO A 323 4.30 11.12 -6.10
N SER A 324 5.44 11.44 -6.74
CA SER A 324 6.69 11.85 -6.06
C SER A 324 6.66 13.29 -5.56
N LYS A 325 5.68 14.08 -5.98
CA LYS A 325 5.56 15.49 -5.56
C LYS A 325 4.58 15.69 -4.41
N LEU A 326 3.92 14.64 -3.96
CA LEU A 326 2.97 14.71 -2.86
C LEU A 326 3.71 15.00 -1.54
N ASN A 327 3.51 16.19 -1.00
CA ASN A 327 4.26 16.73 0.13
C ASN A 327 3.44 16.66 1.43
N SER A 328 3.54 15.55 2.15
CA SER A 328 2.84 15.35 3.43
C SER A 328 3.24 16.37 4.49
N LYS A 329 4.52 16.74 4.61
CA LYS A 329 4.98 17.72 5.60
C LYS A 329 4.33 19.09 5.40
N LYS A 330 4.28 19.57 4.15
CA LYS A 330 3.67 20.85 3.82
C LYS A 330 2.16 20.84 4.05
N VAL A 331 1.49 19.74 3.68
CA VAL A 331 0.04 19.58 3.91
C VAL A 331 -0.29 19.55 5.39
N ILE A 332 0.48 18.79 6.20
CA ILE A 332 0.28 18.76 7.65
C ILE A 332 0.42 20.18 8.24
N ALA A 333 1.45 20.95 7.84
CA ALA A 333 1.61 22.33 8.29
C ALA A 333 0.39 23.19 7.94
N LEU A 334 -0.10 23.15 6.69
CA LEU A 334 -1.29 23.89 6.27
C LEU A 334 -2.57 23.46 7.01
N MET A 335 -2.70 22.17 7.32
CA MET A 335 -3.83 21.64 8.08
C MET A 335 -3.78 22.08 9.55
N MET A 336 -2.59 22.15 10.16
CA MET A 336 -2.39 22.71 11.51
C MET A 336 -2.72 24.20 11.53
N GLU A 337 -2.26 24.99 10.57
CA GLU A 337 -2.58 26.41 10.44
C GLU A 337 -4.09 26.63 10.25
N ALA A 338 -4.78 25.73 9.54
CA ALA A 338 -6.23 25.75 9.41
C ALA A 338 -6.99 25.27 10.65
N GLY A 339 -6.30 24.69 11.65
CA GLY A 339 -6.89 24.13 12.86
C GLY A 339 -7.64 22.83 12.64
N LEU A 340 -7.23 22.03 11.65
CA LEU A 340 -7.80 20.72 11.33
C LEU A 340 -7.09 19.58 12.06
N LEU A 341 -5.84 19.80 12.46
CA LEU A 341 -4.99 18.90 13.26
C LEU A 341 -4.63 19.54 14.59
#